data_ba8c227afcb3ee144193bf3af03c9a13
#
_entry.id   ba8c227afcb3ee144193bf3af03c9a13
#
_cell.length_a   1.000
_cell.length_b   1.000
_cell.length_c   1.000
_cell.angle_alpha   90.00
_cell.angle_beta   90.00
_cell.angle_gamma   90.00
#
_symmetry.space_group_name_H-M   'P 1'
#
loop_
_entity.id
_entity.type
_entity.pdbx_description
1 polymer ?
#
loop_
_entity_poly.entity_id
_entity_poly.type
_entity_poly.pdbx_seq_one_letter_code
_entity_poly.pdbx_strand_id
1 'polypeptide(L)'
;PEMMIQAQGLTHYYGPYPAIQDVNFGVRKGEILGFLGPNGAGKTTTMRIITGFMPPTHGTVTLDGYDVVEQSLEARRRVGYLPETVPLYTDMSVNGYLRYMGTLRGMPPKSIKSRLSDVVDVCRLGDYRKTQIGKLSKGFRQRVGIAQAILHEPQVLVLDEPTIGIDPIQVVETRRLIKELGNDQTVVLSSHILPEVSMLCDRVLIINEGRIVAEDTPKNLAEDLQGVERLEVEVGGPAAEVLPVLKGIRGVDDVTHVNNDGRHTYTIQAQAGKDLRDAISQAVITNGWSLRGLQMIGMSLEDIFLSLTTHEEL
;
A
#
# COMPACT_ATOMS: atom_id res chain seq x y z
N PRO A 1 20.46 9.32 -12.36
CA PRO A 1 20.22 8.42 -11.24
C PRO A 1 20.20 6.98 -11.74
N GLU A 2 20.89 6.09 -10.99
CA GLU A 2 20.97 4.67 -11.30
C GLU A 2 19.59 4.03 -11.10
N MET A 3 19.11 3.28 -12.11
CA MET A 3 17.81 2.61 -12.06
C MET A 3 18.00 1.18 -11.55
N MET A 4 17.28 0.83 -10.50
CA MET A 4 17.33 -0.51 -9.90
C MET A 4 16.27 -1.44 -10.49
N ILE A 5 15.12 -0.90 -10.89
CA ILE A 5 14.08 -1.66 -11.60
C ILE A 5 13.67 -0.84 -12.82
N GLN A 6 13.51 -1.51 -13.97
CA GLN A 6 12.91 -0.95 -15.17
C GLN A 6 11.89 -1.94 -15.72
N ALA A 7 10.64 -1.53 -15.77
CA ALA A 7 9.53 -2.29 -16.33
C ALA A 7 9.05 -1.60 -17.62
N GLN A 8 8.93 -2.36 -18.71
CA GLN A 8 8.52 -1.85 -20.02
C GLN A 8 7.45 -2.75 -20.64
N GLY A 9 6.28 -2.16 -20.88
CA GLY A 9 5.16 -2.81 -21.54
C GLY A 9 4.65 -4.07 -20.85
N LEU A 10 4.78 -4.14 -19.49
CA LEU A 10 4.41 -5.33 -18.76
C LEU A 10 2.92 -5.64 -18.92
N THR A 11 2.65 -6.82 -19.46
CA THR A 11 1.30 -7.35 -19.62
C THR A 11 1.27 -8.78 -19.13
N HIS A 12 0.25 -9.12 -18.36
CA HIS A 12 0.06 -10.49 -17.89
C HIS A 12 -1.41 -10.89 -17.89
N TYR A 13 -1.67 -12.06 -18.47
CA TYR A 13 -3.01 -12.66 -18.54
C TYR A 13 -3.10 -13.90 -17.65
N TYR A 14 -4.18 -14.01 -16.88
CA TYR A 14 -4.62 -15.27 -16.28
C TYR A 14 -5.74 -15.86 -17.15
N GLY A 15 -5.38 -16.78 -18.04
CA GLY A 15 -6.30 -17.24 -19.07
C GLY A 15 -6.73 -16.10 -19.99
N PRO A 16 -8.03 -15.82 -20.15
CA PRO A 16 -8.52 -14.70 -20.98
C PRO A 16 -8.51 -13.33 -20.24
N TYR A 17 -8.23 -13.32 -18.94
CA TYR A 17 -8.35 -12.11 -18.11
C TYR A 17 -7.03 -11.37 -18.00
N PRO A 18 -6.94 -10.11 -18.44
CA PRO A 18 -5.76 -9.27 -18.24
C PRO A 18 -5.67 -8.83 -16.78
N ALA A 19 -4.60 -9.25 -16.09
CA ALA A 19 -4.33 -8.81 -14.73
C ALA A 19 -3.57 -7.47 -14.70
N ILE A 20 -2.65 -7.29 -15.66
CA ILE A 20 -1.95 -6.03 -15.94
C ILE A 20 -1.77 -5.85 -17.44
N GLN A 21 -1.80 -4.61 -17.90
CA GLN A 21 -1.70 -4.23 -19.30
C GLN A 21 -0.82 -3.01 -19.48
N ASP A 22 0.23 -3.15 -20.29
CA ASP A 22 1.15 -2.08 -20.67
C ASP A 22 1.67 -1.25 -19.48
N VAL A 23 2.04 -1.94 -18.41
CA VAL A 23 2.58 -1.30 -17.21
C VAL A 23 4.03 -0.90 -17.43
N ASN A 24 4.32 0.39 -17.31
CA ASN A 24 5.63 0.99 -17.53
C ASN A 24 6.02 1.79 -16.30
N PHE A 25 7.18 1.51 -15.70
CA PHE A 25 7.74 2.29 -14.59
C PHE A 25 9.22 1.99 -14.37
N GLY A 26 9.87 2.90 -13.64
CA GLY A 26 11.23 2.70 -13.17
C GLY A 26 11.36 3.01 -11.69
N VAL A 27 12.28 2.36 -11.00
CA VAL A 27 12.61 2.60 -9.60
C VAL A 27 14.08 2.98 -9.48
N ARG A 28 14.36 4.10 -8.83
CA ARG A 28 15.72 4.61 -8.62
C ARG A 28 16.37 3.92 -7.43
N LYS A 29 17.68 3.87 -7.44
CA LYS A 29 18.45 3.35 -6.31
C LYS A 29 18.18 4.18 -5.04
N GLY A 30 17.87 3.49 -3.94
CA GLY A 30 17.55 4.13 -2.65
C GLY A 30 16.16 4.76 -2.58
N GLU A 31 15.32 4.58 -3.58
CA GLU A 31 13.93 5.06 -3.59
C GLU A 31 13.01 4.09 -2.87
N ILE A 32 12.03 4.61 -2.14
CA ILE A 32 10.87 3.86 -1.66
C ILE A 32 9.70 4.18 -2.57
N LEU A 33 9.35 3.24 -3.47
CA LEU A 33 8.23 3.35 -4.39
C LEU A 33 7.01 2.61 -3.85
N GLY A 34 5.86 3.28 -3.83
CA GLY A 34 4.57 2.70 -3.45
C GLY A 34 3.69 2.37 -4.66
N PHE A 35 3.09 1.17 -4.67
CA PHE A 35 1.98 0.82 -5.55
C PHE A 35 0.68 0.94 -4.77
N LEU A 36 -0.14 1.90 -5.12
CA LEU A 36 -1.44 2.15 -4.50
C LEU A 36 -2.55 1.73 -5.43
N GLY A 37 -3.53 0.99 -4.93
CA GLY A 37 -4.69 0.59 -5.72
C GLY A 37 -5.63 -0.35 -4.98
N PRO A 38 -6.88 -0.50 -5.45
CA PRO A 38 -7.83 -1.41 -4.85
C PRO A 38 -7.40 -2.88 -4.99
N ASN A 39 -8.11 -3.76 -4.29
CA ASN A 39 -7.91 -5.19 -4.45
C ASN A 39 -8.25 -5.61 -5.89
N GLY A 40 -7.40 -6.44 -6.47
CA GLY A 40 -7.56 -6.86 -7.87
C GLY A 40 -7.02 -5.89 -8.92
N ALA A 41 -6.47 -4.73 -8.53
CA ALA A 41 -5.92 -3.75 -9.47
C ALA A 41 -4.65 -4.19 -10.22
N GLY A 42 -4.02 -5.31 -9.83
CA GLY A 42 -2.80 -5.81 -10.46
C GLY A 42 -1.51 -5.63 -9.64
N LYS A 43 -1.59 -5.10 -8.41
CA LYS A 43 -0.43 -4.88 -7.53
C LYS A 43 0.39 -6.16 -7.31
N THR A 44 -0.23 -7.20 -6.75
CA THR A 44 0.44 -8.49 -6.48
C THR A 44 0.99 -9.14 -7.75
N THR A 45 0.28 -9.05 -8.87
CA THR A 45 0.77 -9.56 -10.17
C THR A 45 2.05 -8.83 -10.57
N THR A 46 2.08 -7.52 -10.46
CA THR A 46 3.28 -6.71 -10.75
C THR A 46 4.42 -7.09 -9.81
N MET A 47 4.17 -7.21 -8.49
CA MET A 47 5.19 -7.63 -7.51
C MET A 47 5.79 -9.00 -7.84
N ARG A 48 4.96 -9.97 -8.23
CA ARG A 48 5.43 -11.31 -8.62
C ARG A 48 6.30 -11.30 -9.86
N ILE A 49 5.97 -10.46 -10.84
CA ILE A 49 6.77 -10.36 -12.07
C ILE A 49 8.13 -9.72 -11.80
N ILE A 50 8.17 -8.57 -11.12
CA ILE A 50 9.43 -7.86 -10.84
C ILE A 50 10.38 -8.65 -9.95
N THR A 51 9.86 -9.58 -9.14
CA THR A 51 10.68 -10.47 -8.30
C THR A 51 11.12 -11.76 -9.00
N GLY A 52 10.72 -11.94 -10.25
CA GLY A 52 11.01 -13.18 -11.00
C GLY A 52 10.27 -14.41 -10.47
N PHE A 53 9.18 -14.21 -9.70
CA PHE A 53 8.32 -15.29 -9.24
C PHE A 53 7.50 -15.89 -10.38
N MET A 54 7.09 -15.05 -11.34
CA MET A 54 6.40 -15.46 -12.57
C MET A 54 6.83 -14.60 -13.74
N PRO A 55 6.87 -15.15 -14.97
CA PRO A 55 7.18 -14.37 -16.16
C PRO A 55 5.99 -13.50 -16.57
N PRO A 56 6.21 -12.34 -17.21
CA PRO A 56 5.15 -11.61 -17.89
C PRO A 56 4.68 -12.35 -19.13
N THR A 57 3.45 -12.08 -19.62
CA THR A 57 2.99 -12.55 -20.93
C THR A 57 3.67 -11.75 -22.05
N HIS A 58 3.80 -10.44 -21.84
CA HIS A 58 4.52 -9.51 -22.73
C HIS A 58 5.28 -8.48 -21.91
N GLY A 59 6.24 -7.83 -22.53
CA GLY A 59 7.08 -6.81 -21.91
C GLY A 59 8.30 -7.39 -21.20
N THR A 60 9.11 -6.53 -20.63
CA THR A 60 10.39 -6.87 -19.98
C THR A 60 10.53 -6.18 -18.66
N VAL A 61 11.26 -6.81 -17.73
CA VAL A 61 11.71 -6.20 -16.47
C VAL A 61 13.18 -6.48 -16.27
N THR A 62 13.93 -5.45 -15.94
CA THR A 62 15.29 -5.60 -15.43
C THR A 62 15.33 -5.21 -13.95
N LEU A 63 16.10 -5.94 -13.16
CA LEU A 63 16.38 -5.69 -11.76
C LEU A 63 17.90 -5.65 -11.56
N ASP A 64 18.42 -4.52 -11.13
CA ASP A 64 19.86 -4.25 -11.02
C ASP A 64 20.63 -4.62 -12.31
N GLY A 65 20.03 -4.26 -13.46
CA GLY A 65 20.57 -4.54 -14.79
C GLY A 65 20.36 -5.95 -15.32
N TYR A 66 19.77 -6.87 -14.55
CA TYR A 66 19.52 -8.26 -14.95
C TYR A 66 18.05 -8.47 -15.35
N ASP A 67 17.83 -9.04 -16.54
CA ASP A 67 16.49 -9.42 -16.96
C ASP A 67 15.92 -10.52 -16.04
N VAL A 68 14.70 -10.31 -15.51
CA VAL A 68 14.09 -11.22 -14.53
C VAL A 68 13.69 -12.58 -15.11
N VAL A 69 13.60 -12.71 -16.43
CA VAL A 69 13.31 -13.96 -17.14
C VAL A 69 14.59 -14.61 -17.64
N GLU A 70 15.34 -13.91 -18.48
CA GLU A 70 16.55 -14.43 -19.13
C GLU A 70 17.70 -14.68 -18.15
N GLN A 71 17.83 -13.83 -17.13
CA GLN A 71 18.88 -13.88 -16.11
C GLN A 71 18.29 -14.06 -14.71
N SER A 72 17.27 -14.91 -14.60
CA SER A 72 16.41 -15.00 -13.41
C SER A 72 17.16 -15.34 -12.12
N LEU A 73 18.23 -16.12 -12.15
CA LEU A 73 19.04 -16.42 -10.97
C LEU A 73 19.76 -15.18 -10.44
N GLU A 74 20.35 -14.39 -11.34
CA GLU A 74 21.07 -13.17 -10.95
C GLU A 74 20.12 -12.11 -10.42
N ALA A 75 18.96 -11.93 -11.07
CA ALA A 75 17.91 -11.03 -10.58
C ALA A 75 17.41 -11.46 -9.18
N ARG A 76 17.08 -12.74 -9.00
CA ARG A 76 16.58 -13.27 -7.71
C ARG A 76 17.58 -13.20 -6.57
N ARG A 77 18.87 -13.20 -6.84
CA ARG A 77 19.92 -13.01 -5.80
C ARG A 77 19.91 -11.58 -5.25
N ARG A 78 19.41 -10.61 -6.00
CA ARG A 78 19.39 -9.18 -5.69
C ARG A 78 18.10 -8.68 -5.11
N VAL A 79 17.07 -9.52 -5.05
CA VAL A 79 15.75 -9.15 -4.53
C VAL A 79 15.38 -9.97 -3.30
N GLY A 80 14.87 -9.28 -2.30
CA GLY A 80 14.11 -9.85 -1.20
C GLY A 80 12.62 -9.67 -1.45
N TYR A 81 11.81 -10.68 -1.19
CA TYR A 81 10.38 -10.62 -1.43
C TYR A 81 9.58 -11.08 -0.22
N LEU A 82 8.65 -10.24 0.20
CA LEU A 82 7.60 -10.54 1.15
C LEU A 82 6.27 -10.58 0.39
N PRO A 83 5.69 -11.75 0.12
CA PRO A 83 4.35 -11.84 -0.45
C PRO A 83 3.29 -11.49 0.60
N GLU A 84 2.09 -11.08 0.15
CA GLU A 84 0.93 -10.77 1.01
C GLU A 84 0.63 -11.89 2.00
N THR A 85 0.61 -13.14 1.53
CA THR A 85 0.54 -14.34 2.38
C THR A 85 1.93 -14.94 2.51
N VAL A 86 2.54 -14.80 3.68
CA VAL A 86 3.90 -15.28 3.92
C VAL A 86 3.88 -16.80 4.10
N PRO A 87 4.53 -17.57 3.22
CA PRO A 87 4.60 -19.02 3.30
C PRO A 87 5.61 -19.45 4.36
N LEU A 88 5.22 -19.41 5.63
CA LEU A 88 6.07 -19.77 6.75
C LEU A 88 5.92 -21.26 7.14
N TYR A 89 7.01 -21.87 7.52
CA TYR A 89 6.98 -23.20 8.15
C TYR A 89 6.67 -23.05 9.63
N THR A 90 5.40 -23.19 9.98
CA THR A 90 4.87 -22.87 11.32
C THR A 90 5.41 -23.75 12.44
N ASP A 91 5.89 -24.96 12.13
CA ASP A 91 6.48 -25.91 13.08
C ASP A 91 7.95 -25.61 13.39
N MET A 92 8.59 -24.79 12.58
CA MET A 92 9.98 -24.37 12.80
C MET A 92 10.05 -23.20 13.79
N SER A 93 11.16 -23.15 14.54
CA SER A 93 11.52 -21.94 15.29
C SER A 93 11.95 -20.82 14.34
N VAL A 94 11.87 -19.56 14.78
CA VAL A 94 12.34 -18.40 14.01
C VAL A 94 13.78 -18.61 13.52
N ASN A 95 14.71 -18.97 14.42
CA ASN A 95 16.10 -19.22 14.04
C ASN A 95 16.24 -20.41 13.08
N GLY A 96 15.49 -21.49 13.30
CA GLY A 96 15.51 -22.67 12.43
C GLY A 96 15.07 -22.31 11.01
N TYR A 97 13.96 -21.59 10.89
CA TYR A 97 13.42 -21.14 9.61
C TYR A 97 14.38 -20.21 8.86
N LEU A 98 14.89 -19.17 9.52
CA LEU A 98 15.80 -18.22 8.87
C LEU A 98 17.12 -18.89 8.42
N ARG A 99 17.64 -19.83 9.22
CA ARG A 99 18.81 -20.63 8.83
C ARG A 99 18.52 -21.49 7.59
N TYR A 100 17.36 -22.11 7.56
CA TYR A 100 16.91 -22.91 6.43
C TYR A 100 16.77 -22.06 5.16
N MET A 101 16.15 -20.88 5.27
CA MET A 101 16.02 -19.94 4.16
C MET A 101 17.38 -19.45 3.63
N GLY A 102 18.33 -19.18 4.53
CA GLY A 102 19.71 -18.84 4.13
C GLY A 102 20.39 -19.97 3.36
N THR A 103 20.19 -21.21 3.80
CA THR A 103 20.71 -22.39 3.10
C THR A 103 20.08 -22.54 1.71
N LEU A 104 18.77 -22.37 1.57
CA LEU A 104 18.07 -22.41 0.27
C LEU A 104 18.55 -21.31 -0.69
N ARG A 105 18.96 -20.17 -0.15
CA ARG A 105 19.56 -19.06 -0.92
C ARG A 105 21.02 -19.31 -1.31
N GLY A 106 21.61 -20.42 -0.87
CA GLY A 106 23.01 -20.76 -1.15
C GLY A 106 24.02 -19.95 -0.33
N MET A 107 23.59 -19.36 0.80
CA MET A 107 24.49 -18.60 1.67
C MET A 107 25.47 -19.54 2.39
N PRO A 108 26.76 -19.15 2.51
CA PRO A 108 27.72 -19.90 3.31
C PRO A 108 27.28 -19.97 4.79
N PRO A 109 27.51 -21.10 5.50
CA PRO A 109 27.09 -21.27 6.90
C PRO A 109 27.60 -20.17 7.85
N LYS A 110 28.82 -19.69 7.63
CA LYS A 110 29.40 -18.58 8.42
C LYS A 110 28.62 -17.27 8.22
N SER A 111 28.27 -16.96 6.96
CA SER A 111 27.48 -15.78 6.62
C SER A 111 26.06 -15.87 7.19
N ILE A 112 25.43 -17.05 7.13
CA ILE A 112 24.11 -17.27 7.75
C ILE A 112 24.18 -16.98 9.25
N LYS A 113 25.21 -17.47 9.96
CA LYS A 113 25.34 -17.27 11.41
C LYS A 113 25.48 -15.79 11.78
N SER A 114 26.26 -15.02 11.04
CA SER A 114 26.41 -13.58 11.24
C SER A 114 25.10 -12.84 10.94
N ARG A 115 24.56 -13.03 9.74
CA ARG A 115 23.35 -12.35 9.28
C ARG A 115 22.11 -12.67 10.11
N LEU A 116 22.03 -13.90 10.63
CA LEU A 116 20.93 -14.32 11.49
C LEU A 116 20.78 -13.41 12.73
N SER A 117 21.90 -13.06 13.37
CA SER A 117 21.87 -12.14 14.51
C SER A 117 21.37 -10.76 14.08
N ASP A 118 21.94 -10.21 13.00
CA ASP A 118 21.63 -8.87 12.52
C ASP A 118 20.14 -8.74 12.14
N VAL A 119 19.60 -9.68 11.34
CA VAL A 119 18.20 -9.59 10.90
C VAL A 119 17.21 -9.83 12.03
N VAL A 120 17.55 -10.68 12.99
CA VAL A 120 16.72 -10.91 14.17
C VAL A 120 16.64 -9.65 15.03
N ASP A 121 17.74 -8.93 15.17
CA ASP A 121 17.81 -7.69 15.94
C ASP A 121 17.10 -6.54 15.18
N VAL A 122 17.36 -6.37 13.88
CA VAL A 122 16.69 -5.37 13.03
C VAL A 122 15.16 -5.58 13.02
N CYS A 123 14.71 -6.82 12.85
CA CYS A 123 13.28 -7.16 12.84
C CYS A 123 12.67 -7.28 14.25
N ARG A 124 13.44 -7.02 15.32
CA ARG A 124 13.00 -7.08 16.73
C ARG A 124 12.40 -8.43 17.12
N LEU A 125 13.06 -9.50 16.70
CA LEU A 125 12.69 -10.89 16.95
C LEU A 125 13.53 -11.54 18.05
N GLY A 126 14.34 -10.78 18.78
CA GLY A 126 15.33 -11.28 19.76
C GLY A 126 14.74 -12.23 20.78
N ASP A 127 13.62 -11.87 21.41
CA ASP A 127 12.96 -12.68 22.43
C ASP A 127 12.25 -13.92 21.86
N TYR A 128 12.01 -13.93 20.55
CA TYR A 128 11.28 -14.99 19.85
C TYR A 128 12.15 -15.96 19.06
N ARG A 129 13.49 -15.85 19.16
CA ARG A 129 14.44 -16.65 18.36
C ARG A 129 14.18 -18.16 18.39
N LYS A 130 13.76 -18.67 19.52
CA LYS A 130 13.50 -20.11 19.76
C LYS A 130 12.02 -20.46 19.70
N THR A 131 11.14 -19.47 19.54
CA THR A 131 9.69 -19.65 19.49
C THR A 131 9.30 -20.27 18.15
N GLN A 132 8.38 -21.23 18.17
CA GLN A 132 7.77 -21.75 16.95
C GLN A 132 6.95 -20.66 16.26
N ILE A 133 7.10 -20.54 14.94
CA ILE A 133 6.47 -19.49 14.14
C ILE A 133 4.94 -19.55 14.27
N GLY A 134 4.35 -20.75 14.36
CA GLY A 134 2.93 -20.93 14.53
C GLY A 134 2.36 -20.32 15.82
N LYS A 135 3.18 -20.10 16.84
CA LYS A 135 2.80 -19.49 18.12
C LYS A 135 2.89 -17.96 18.12
N LEU A 136 3.45 -17.37 17.07
CA LEU A 136 3.59 -15.93 16.94
C LEU A 136 2.28 -15.28 16.50
N SER A 137 2.06 -14.00 16.90
CA SER A 137 1.01 -13.17 16.33
C SER A 137 1.23 -12.95 14.83
N LYS A 138 0.19 -12.51 14.13
CA LYS A 138 0.29 -12.20 12.69
C LYS A 138 1.38 -11.14 12.42
N GLY A 139 1.48 -10.10 13.26
CA GLY A 139 2.50 -9.06 13.13
C GLY A 139 3.92 -9.60 13.30
N PHE A 140 4.16 -10.48 14.27
CA PHE A 140 5.48 -11.12 14.42
C PHE A 140 5.79 -12.09 13.28
N ARG A 141 4.81 -12.83 12.77
CA ARG A 141 4.99 -13.64 11.55
C ARG A 141 5.35 -12.78 10.35
N GLN A 142 4.75 -11.61 10.21
CA GLN A 142 5.09 -10.65 9.16
C GLN A 142 6.56 -10.21 9.27
N ARG A 143 7.05 -9.92 10.48
CA ARG A 143 8.47 -9.60 10.73
C ARG A 143 9.42 -10.76 10.41
N VAL A 144 9.02 -11.99 10.67
CA VAL A 144 9.79 -13.17 10.22
C VAL A 144 9.85 -13.22 8.70
N GLY A 145 8.75 -12.87 8.02
CA GLY A 145 8.71 -12.74 6.56
C GLY A 145 9.66 -11.65 6.03
N ILE A 146 9.71 -10.48 6.69
CA ILE A 146 10.68 -9.42 6.35
C ILE A 146 12.11 -9.90 6.62
N ALA A 147 12.36 -10.53 7.76
CA ALA A 147 13.69 -11.05 8.13
C ALA A 147 14.24 -12.02 7.08
N GLN A 148 13.42 -12.95 6.57
CA GLN A 148 13.86 -13.86 5.51
C GLN A 148 14.12 -13.11 4.19
N ALA A 149 13.35 -12.05 3.91
CA ALA A 149 13.53 -11.27 2.68
C ALA A 149 14.84 -10.48 2.67
N ILE A 150 15.32 -10.01 3.83
CA ILE A 150 16.56 -9.22 3.95
C ILE A 150 17.80 -10.04 4.33
N LEU A 151 17.64 -11.33 4.61
CA LEU A 151 18.70 -12.19 5.15
C LEU A 151 19.96 -12.24 4.26
N HIS A 152 19.77 -12.27 2.95
CA HIS A 152 20.84 -12.39 1.95
C HIS A 152 21.34 -11.04 1.42
N GLU A 153 21.02 -9.93 2.10
CA GLU A 153 21.45 -8.57 1.77
C GLU A 153 21.07 -8.13 0.34
N PRO A 154 19.78 -8.23 -0.02
CA PRO A 154 19.35 -7.87 -1.36
C PRO A 154 19.50 -6.35 -1.62
N GLN A 155 19.72 -5.98 -2.88
CA GLN A 155 19.75 -4.58 -3.29
C GLN A 155 18.35 -3.95 -3.36
N VAL A 156 17.35 -4.79 -3.62
CA VAL A 156 15.93 -4.40 -3.75
C VAL A 156 15.09 -5.23 -2.81
N LEU A 157 14.20 -4.59 -2.10
CA LEU A 157 13.19 -5.22 -1.24
C LEU A 157 11.81 -4.96 -1.79
N VAL A 158 11.06 -6.02 -2.07
CA VAL A 158 9.67 -5.96 -2.54
C VAL A 158 8.74 -6.48 -1.46
N LEU A 159 7.78 -5.65 -1.04
CA LEU A 159 6.86 -5.93 0.06
C LEU A 159 5.42 -5.81 -0.44
N ASP A 160 4.73 -6.94 -0.52
CA ASP A 160 3.33 -6.97 -0.96
C ASP A 160 2.39 -6.89 0.24
N GLU A 161 1.66 -5.77 0.37
CA GLU A 161 0.74 -5.47 1.47
C GLU A 161 1.33 -5.74 2.87
N PRO A 162 2.48 -5.16 3.24
CA PRO A 162 3.26 -5.57 4.42
C PRO A 162 2.56 -5.34 5.77
N THR A 163 1.49 -4.54 5.80
CA THR A 163 0.74 -4.18 7.02
C THR A 163 -0.66 -4.76 7.07
N ILE A 164 -1.04 -5.57 6.08
CA ILE A 164 -2.40 -6.09 5.97
C ILE A 164 -2.79 -7.00 7.14
N GLY A 165 -3.90 -6.65 7.80
CA GLY A 165 -4.52 -7.50 8.82
C GLY A 165 -3.69 -7.71 10.09
N ILE A 166 -2.73 -6.85 10.38
CA ILE A 166 -2.02 -6.77 11.66
C ILE A 166 -2.64 -5.67 12.53
N ASP A 167 -2.42 -5.73 13.85
CA ASP A 167 -2.96 -4.73 14.78
C ASP A 167 -2.30 -3.36 14.62
N PRO A 168 -2.96 -2.25 15.03
CA PRO A 168 -2.44 -0.89 14.83
C PRO A 168 -1.05 -0.64 15.40
N ILE A 169 -0.69 -1.26 16.52
CA ILE A 169 0.64 -1.09 17.13
C ILE A 169 1.69 -1.73 16.22
N GLN A 170 1.41 -2.93 15.73
CA GLN A 170 2.31 -3.64 14.82
C GLN A 170 2.43 -2.93 13.47
N VAL A 171 1.36 -2.27 12.99
CA VAL A 171 1.41 -1.43 11.78
C VAL A 171 2.45 -0.32 11.92
N VAL A 172 2.40 0.44 13.03
CA VAL A 172 3.35 1.53 13.28
C VAL A 172 4.79 1.02 13.31
N GLU A 173 5.02 -0.11 13.98
CA GLU A 173 6.36 -0.68 14.09
C GLU A 173 6.88 -1.28 12.77
N THR A 174 6.00 -1.89 11.99
CA THR A 174 6.35 -2.40 10.64
C THR A 174 6.70 -1.26 9.70
N ARG A 175 5.95 -0.16 9.74
CA ARG A 175 6.28 1.07 8.97
C ARG A 175 7.66 1.62 9.35
N ARG A 176 7.95 1.68 10.65
CA ARG A 176 9.27 2.13 11.14
C ARG A 176 10.38 1.24 10.60
N LEU A 177 10.21 -0.08 10.67
CA LEU A 177 11.15 -1.05 10.13
C LEU A 177 11.37 -0.83 8.62
N ILE A 178 10.30 -0.69 7.83
CA ILE A 178 10.40 -0.45 6.37
C ILE A 178 11.16 0.85 6.09
N LYS A 179 10.90 1.91 6.86
CA LYS A 179 11.60 3.18 6.72
C LYS A 179 13.09 3.06 7.02
N GLU A 180 13.45 2.31 8.08
CA GLU A 180 14.84 2.02 8.45
C GLU A 180 15.55 1.23 7.34
N LEU A 181 14.90 0.20 6.76
CA LEU A 181 15.44 -0.58 5.65
C LEU A 181 15.61 0.25 4.37
N GLY A 182 14.72 1.20 4.11
CA GLY A 182 14.79 2.11 2.96
C GLY A 182 16.01 3.04 2.95
N ASN A 183 16.71 3.21 4.08
CA ASN A 183 17.95 3.98 4.12
C ASN A 183 19.11 3.27 3.39
N ASP A 184 19.09 1.94 3.35
CA ASP A 184 20.18 1.13 2.81
C ASP A 184 19.78 0.38 1.53
N GLN A 185 18.47 0.24 1.26
CA GLN A 185 17.94 -0.57 0.17
C GLN A 185 16.93 0.21 -0.68
N THR A 186 16.80 -0.18 -1.93
CA THR A 186 15.66 0.24 -2.76
C THR A 186 14.44 -0.58 -2.37
N VAL A 187 13.32 0.08 -2.09
CA VAL A 187 12.10 -0.59 -1.62
C VAL A 187 10.96 -0.36 -2.59
N VAL A 188 10.25 -1.42 -2.92
CA VAL A 188 8.96 -1.36 -3.61
C VAL A 188 7.91 -1.98 -2.69
N LEU A 189 6.86 -1.26 -2.39
CA LEU A 189 5.78 -1.80 -1.57
C LEU A 189 4.41 -1.58 -2.22
N SER A 190 3.48 -2.47 -1.96
CA SER A 190 2.08 -2.30 -2.34
C SER A 190 1.22 -2.00 -1.11
N SER A 191 0.19 -1.20 -1.30
CA SER A 191 -0.87 -0.97 -0.32
C SER A 191 -2.16 -0.54 -1.02
N HIS A 192 -3.28 -0.75 -0.35
CA HIS A 192 -4.57 -0.17 -0.72
C HIS A 192 -4.95 1.01 0.19
N ILE A 193 -4.02 1.47 1.05
CA ILE A 193 -4.25 2.50 2.06
C ILE A 193 -3.36 3.71 1.77
N LEU A 194 -3.96 4.80 1.30
CA LEU A 194 -3.24 6.04 0.96
C LEU A 194 -2.38 6.60 2.10
N PRO A 195 -2.85 6.73 3.36
CA PRO A 195 -2.03 7.20 4.46
C PRO A 195 -0.75 6.38 4.69
N GLU A 196 -0.77 5.08 4.37
CA GLU A 196 0.42 4.23 4.53
C GLU A 196 1.50 4.59 3.53
N VAL A 197 1.14 4.62 2.24
CA VAL A 197 2.10 4.99 1.19
C VAL A 197 2.58 6.43 1.34
N SER A 198 1.71 7.34 1.81
CA SER A 198 2.07 8.74 2.04
C SER A 198 3.12 8.93 3.13
N MET A 199 3.16 8.06 4.14
CA MET A 199 4.14 8.13 5.21
C MET A 199 5.47 7.46 4.87
N LEU A 200 5.45 6.51 3.95
CA LEU A 200 6.60 5.64 3.67
C LEU A 200 7.32 5.99 2.37
N CYS A 201 6.57 6.33 1.33
CA CYS A 201 7.08 6.37 -0.02
C CYS A 201 7.56 7.75 -0.46
N ASP A 202 8.60 7.76 -1.27
CA ASP A 202 9.09 8.97 -1.94
C ASP A 202 8.24 9.30 -3.17
N ARG A 203 7.71 8.26 -3.83
CA ARG A 203 6.86 8.33 -5.00
C ARG A 203 5.82 7.21 -4.97
N VAL A 204 4.66 7.45 -5.57
CA VAL A 204 3.54 6.52 -5.62
C VAL A 204 3.07 6.35 -7.05
N LEU A 205 2.85 5.12 -7.44
CA LEU A 205 2.14 4.73 -8.66
C LEU A 205 0.73 4.29 -8.27
N ILE A 206 -0.27 4.92 -8.85
CA ILE A 206 -1.66 4.49 -8.69
C ILE A 206 -1.98 3.52 -9.81
N ILE A 207 -2.37 2.30 -9.44
CA ILE A 207 -2.76 1.25 -10.38
C ILE A 207 -4.24 0.94 -10.23
N ASN A 208 -4.96 0.90 -11.34
CA ASN A 208 -6.35 0.50 -11.41
C ASN A 208 -6.58 -0.36 -12.66
N GLU A 209 -7.41 -1.42 -12.53
CA GLU A 209 -7.74 -2.33 -13.64
C GLU A 209 -6.53 -2.77 -14.48
N GLY A 210 -5.42 -3.03 -13.80
CA GLY A 210 -4.17 -3.49 -14.43
C GLY A 210 -3.37 -2.41 -15.15
N ARG A 211 -3.69 -1.12 -15.02
CA ARG A 211 -2.99 0.00 -15.66
C ARG A 211 -2.51 1.01 -14.63
N ILE A 212 -1.37 1.64 -14.89
CA ILE A 212 -0.95 2.81 -14.11
C ILE A 212 -1.78 4.00 -14.58
N VAL A 213 -2.53 4.60 -13.64
CA VAL A 213 -3.40 5.75 -13.92
C VAL A 213 -2.82 7.06 -13.43
N ALA A 214 -1.88 7.02 -12.49
CA ALA A 214 -1.15 8.21 -12.03
C ALA A 214 0.20 7.85 -11.42
N GLU A 215 1.13 8.79 -11.44
CA GLU A 215 2.44 8.70 -10.83
C GLU A 215 2.83 10.07 -10.28
N ASP A 216 3.01 10.20 -8.98
CA ASP A 216 3.49 11.43 -8.37
C ASP A 216 4.04 11.19 -6.95
N THR A 217 4.53 12.26 -6.32
CA THR A 217 4.87 12.24 -4.90
C THR A 217 3.60 12.17 -4.04
N PRO A 218 3.66 11.57 -2.85
CA PRO A 218 2.51 11.55 -1.94
C PRO A 218 1.95 12.95 -1.63
N LYS A 219 2.83 13.94 -1.59
CA LYS A 219 2.44 15.34 -1.33
C LYS A 219 1.60 15.90 -2.48
N ASN A 220 2.07 15.76 -3.73
CA ASN A 220 1.34 16.24 -4.89
C ASN A 220 0.00 15.53 -5.05
N LEU A 221 -0.02 14.19 -4.88
CA LEU A 221 -1.25 13.42 -4.89
C LEU A 221 -2.25 13.91 -3.84
N ALA A 222 -1.76 14.27 -2.64
CA ALA A 222 -2.62 14.83 -1.60
C ALA A 222 -3.11 16.25 -1.95
N GLU A 223 -2.29 17.07 -2.60
CA GLU A 223 -2.64 18.42 -3.03
C GLU A 223 -3.63 18.40 -4.20
N ASP A 224 -3.42 17.54 -5.19
CA ASP A 224 -4.36 17.35 -6.31
C ASP A 224 -5.72 16.82 -5.84
N LEU A 225 -5.71 16.04 -4.77
CA LEU A 225 -6.90 15.49 -4.14
C LEU A 225 -7.56 16.45 -3.14
N GLN A 226 -6.84 17.47 -2.62
CA GLN A 226 -7.40 18.53 -1.77
C GLN A 226 -8.38 19.46 -2.51
N GLY A 227 -8.53 19.29 -3.83
CA GLY A 227 -9.55 19.99 -4.61
C GLY A 227 -10.98 19.74 -4.15
N VAL A 228 -11.24 18.69 -3.36
CA VAL A 228 -12.56 18.38 -2.80
C VAL A 228 -12.42 18.04 -1.32
N GLU A 229 -12.77 18.96 -0.44
CA GLU A 229 -12.92 18.66 0.97
C GLU A 229 -14.20 17.86 1.19
N ARG A 230 -14.12 16.77 1.95
CA ARG A 230 -15.29 15.97 2.31
C ARG A 230 -15.56 16.03 3.80
N LEU A 231 -16.83 16.20 4.12
CA LEU A 231 -17.33 16.24 5.48
C LEU A 231 -18.39 15.14 5.64
N GLU A 232 -18.27 14.35 6.67
CA GLU A 232 -19.31 13.42 7.08
C GLU A 232 -20.12 14.04 8.22
N VAL A 233 -21.43 14.05 8.06
CA VAL A 233 -22.35 14.66 9.02
C VAL A 233 -23.45 13.67 9.36
N GLU A 234 -23.61 13.39 10.66
CA GLU A 234 -24.75 12.63 11.17
C GLU A 234 -25.81 13.58 11.71
N VAL A 235 -26.98 13.62 11.11
CA VAL A 235 -28.08 14.52 11.48
C VAL A 235 -29.32 13.73 11.88
N GLY A 236 -29.89 14.08 13.04
CA GLY A 236 -31.16 13.54 13.50
C GLY A 236 -32.34 14.41 13.04
N GLY A 237 -32.74 14.22 11.78
CA GLY A 237 -33.88 14.93 11.17
C GLY A 237 -34.40 14.16 9.95
N PRO A 238 -35.58 14.55 9.39
CA PRO A 238 -36.12 13.90 8.22
C PRO A 238 -35.21 14.11 7.01
N ALA A 239 -34.74 13.02 6.38
CA ALA A 239 -33.79 13.10 5.27
C ALA A 239 -34.30 13.97 4.09
N ALA A 240 -35.61 13.95 3.83
CA ALA A 240 -36.23 14.76 2.78
C ALA A 240 -36.10 16.27 3.02
N GLU A 241 -35.93 16.70 4.28
CA GLU A 241 -35.79 18.12 4.63
C GLU A 241 -34.31 18.49 4.81
N VAL A 242 -33.51 17.59 5.40
CA VAL A 242 -32.09 17.81 5.66
C VAL A 242 -31.27 17.92 4.37
N LEU A 243 -31.51 17.03 3.41
CA LEU A 243 -30.73 16.96 2.17
C LEU A 243 -30.76 18.25 1.35
N PRO A 244 -31.95 18.91 1.09
CA PRO A 244 -31.98 20.16 0.38
C PRO A 244 -31.29 21.31 1.11
N VAL A 245 -31.38 21.33 2.44
CA VAL A 245 -30.74 22.38 3.27
C VAL A 245 -29.22 22.25 3.17
N LEU A 246 -28.68 21.05 3.30
CA LEU A 246 -27.22 20.81 3.17
C LEU A 246 -26.72 21.14 1.76
N LYS A 247 -27.47 20.78 0.71
CA LYS A 247 -27.16 21.16 -0.69
C LYS A 247 -27.20 22.66 -0.96
N GLY A 248 -28.01 23.40 -0.20
CA GLY A 248 -28.14 24.86 -0.31
C GLY A 248 -27.01 25.66 0.36
N ILE A 249 -26.11 25.03 1.11
CA ILE A 249 -25.01 25.72 1.77
C ILE A 249 -23.99 26.19 0.72
N ARG A 250 -23.62 27.46 0.78
CA ARG A 250 -22.65 28.04 -0.15
C ARG A 250 -21.27 27.42 -0.02
N GLY A 251 -20.79 26.78 -1.08
CA GLY A 251 -19.52 26.08 -1.12
C GLY A 251 -19.67 24.56 -1.05
N VAL A 252 -20.88 24.05 -0.97
CA VAL A 252 -21.21 22.64 -1.16
C VAL A 252 -21.36 22.36 -2.65
N ASP A 253 -20.64 21.36 -3.17
CA ASP A 253 -20.74 20.92 -4.55
C ASP A 253 -21.72 19.76 -4.70
N ASP A 254 -21.68 18.77 -3.78
CA ASP A 254 -22.64 17.67 -3.75
C ASP A 254 -22.85 17.14 -2.32
N VAL A 255 -23.98 16.46 -2.13
CA VAL A 255 -24.34 15.78 -0.88
C VAL A 255 -24.93 14.41 -1.20
N THR A 256 -24.30 13.36 -0.71
CA THR A 256 -24.82 12.00 -0.72
C THR A 256 -25.39 11.62 0.65
N HIS A 257 -26.41 10.77 0.67
CA HIS A 257 -27.09 10.35 1.90
C HIS A 257 -27.16 8.84 1.99
N VAL A 258 -26.82 8.32 3.16
CA VAL A 258 -26.93 6.89 3.49
C VAL A 258 -27.77 6.76 4.77
N ASN A 259 -28.71 5.82 4.77
CA ASN A 259 -29.50 5.47 5.95
C ASN A 259 -29.08 4.07 6.43
N ASN A 260 -28.47 4.00 7.59
CA ASN A 260 -28.09 2.77 8.26
C ASN A 260 -28.91 2.62 9.56
N ASP A 261 -29.94 1.78 9.55
CA ASP A 261 -30.79 1.46 10.72
C ASP A 261 -31.32 2.70 11.47
N GLY A 262 -31.79 3.73 10.72
CA GLY A 262 -32.32 4.96 11.29
C GLY A 262 -31.27 6.01 11.64
N ARG A 263 -30.02 5.77 11.32
CA ARG A 263 -28.94 6.78 11.35
C ARG A 263 -28.78 7.38 9.96
N HIS A 264 -29.04 8.67 9.85
CA HIS A 264 -28.89 9.41 8.60
C HIS A 264 -27.51 10.06 8.56
N THR A 265 -26.64 9.52 7.71
CA THR A 265 -25.29 10.04 7.47
C THR A 265 -25.25 10.70 6.10
N TYR A 266 -24.72 11.91 6.06
CA TYR A 266 -24.56 12.71 4.84
C TYR A 266 -23.08 12.91 4.57
N THR A 267 -22.64 12.59 3.36
CA THR A 267 -21.29 12.95 2.90
C THR A 267 -21.41 14.19 2.02
N ILE A 268 -20.78 15.27 2.46
CA ILE A 268 -20.81 16.58 1.80
C ILE A 268 -19.47 16.78 1.10
N GLN A 269 -19.52 17.08 -0.19
CA GLN A 269 -18.37 17.52 -0.97
C GLN A 269 -18.34 19.05 -0.97
N ALA A 270 -17.22 19.60 -0.51
CA ALA A 270 -17.00 21.03 -0.39
C ALA A 270 -15.92 21.52 -1.36
N GLN A 271 -16.04 22.76 -1.80
CA GLN A 271 -15.00 23.41 -2.60
C GLN A 271 -13.67 23.50 -1.82
N ALA A 272 -12.56 23.33 -2.52
CA ALA A 272 -11.23 23.38 -1.93
C ALA A 272 -11.00 24.64 -1.08
N GLY A 273 -10.41 24.43 0.11
CA GLY A 273 -10.02 25.51 1.02
C GLY A 273 -11.17 26.18 1.77
N LYS A 274 -12.39 25.62 1.72
CA LYS A 274 -13.54 26.12 2.48
C LYS A 274 -13.91 25.18 3.62
N ASP A 275 -13.55 25.56 4.84
CA ASP A 275 -14.06 24.89 6.03
C ASP A 275 -15.56 25.21 6.20
N LEU A 276 -16.42 24.24 5.89
CA LEU A 276 -17.87 24.37 5.99
C LEU A 276 -18.45 23.88 7.33
N ARG A 277 -17.63 23.47 8.28
CA ARG A 277 -18.11 22.88 9.55
C ARG A 277 -19.02 23.82 10.32
N ASP A 278 -18.70 25.11 10.38
CA ASP A 278 -19.54 26.10 11.07
C ASP A 278 -20.87 26.34 10.34
N ALA A 279 -20.81 26.44 9.00
CA ALA A 279 -22.02 26.64 8.19
C ALA A 279 -22.98 25.44 8.27
N ILE A 280 -22.44 24.22 8.25
CA ILE A 280 -23.21 22.98 8.37
C ILE A 280 -23.85 22.89 9.76
N SER A 281 -23.06 23.10 10.84
CA SER A 281 -23.57 23.03 12.21
C SER A 281 -24.64 24.07 12.46
N GLN A 282 -24.46 25.30 11.98
CA GLN A 282 -25.47 26.36 12.06
C GLN A 282 -26.76 25.99 11.31
N ALA A 283 -26.65 25.47 10.09
CA ALA A 283 -27.81 25.07 9.29
C ALA A 283 -28.61 23.95 9.98
N VAL A 284 -27.93 22.94 10.56
CA VAL A 284 -28.57 21.83 11.27
C VAL A 284 -29.30 22.34 12.53
N ILE A 285 -28.65 23.17 13.34
CA ILE A 285 -29.18 23.67 14.62
C ILE A 285 -30.35 24.66 14.38
N THR A 286 -30.22 25.54 13.39
CA THR A 286 -31.26 26.53 13.05
C THR A 286 -32.56 25.87 12.60
N ASN A 287 -32.49 24.71 11.95
CA ASN A 287 -33.67 23.97 11.55
C ASN A 287 -34.22 23.03 12.65
N GLY A 288 -33.66 23.10 13.87
CA GLY A 288 -34.13 22.32 15.00
C GLY A 288 -33.74 20.86 14.99
N TRP A 289 -32.79 20.48 14.17
CA TRP A 289 -32.28 19.10 14.09
C TRP A 289 -31.11 18.86 15.04
N SER A 290 -30.89 17.61 15.43
CA SER A 290 -29.76 17.24 16.26
C SER A 290 -28.54 16.91 15.39
N LEU A 291 -27.43 17.62 15.64
CA LEU A 291 -26.12 17.26 15.08
C LEU A 291 -25.49 16.17 15.96
N ARG A 292 -25.34 14.97 15.43
CA ARG A 292 -24.80 13.80 16.15
C ARG A 292 -23.32 13.56 15.89
N GLY A 293 -22.85 13.97 14.73
CA GLY A 293 -21.45 13.88 14.35
C GLY A 293 -21.13 14.83 13.21
N LEU A 294 -19.92 15.38 13.19
CA LEU A 294 -19.37 16.19 12.11
C LEU A 294 -17.87 15.99 12.09
N GLN A 295 -17.37 15.39 11.03
CA GLN A 295 -15.94 15.14 10.89
C GLN A 295 -15.50 15.36 9.43
N MET A 296 -14.25 15.79 9.27
CA MET A 296 -13.61 15.76 7.97
C MET A 296 -13.19 14.33 7.65
N ILE A 297 -13.58 13.86 6.47
CA ILE A 297 -13.15 12.56 5.96
C ILE A 297 -12.18 12.78 4.81
N GLY A 298 -11.05 12.09 4.83
CA GLY A 298 -10.15 12.03 3.68
C GLY A 298 -10.83 11.36 2.48
N MET A 299 -10.39 11.67 1.29
CA MET A 299 -10.86 10.98 0.09
C MET A 299 -10.58 9.47 0.20
N SER A 300 -11.55 8.65 -0.15
CA SER A 300 -11.33 7.21 -0.32
C SER A 300 -10.52 6.96 -1.60
N LEU A 301 -9.94 5.76 -1.71
CA LEU A 301 -9.27 5.37 -2.97
C LEU A 301 -10.21 5.39 -4.17
N GLU A 302 -11.48 5.01 -3.96
CA GLU A 302 -12.53 5.06 -4.98
C GLU A 302 -12.75 6.49 -5.49
N ASP A 303 -12.71 7.47 -4.59
CA ASP A 303 -12.86 8.89 -4.94
C ASP A 303 -11.67 9.40 -5.75
N ILE A 304 -10.46 8.95 -5.37
CA ILE A 304 -9.23 9.26 -6.11
C ILE A 304 -9.33 8.70 -7.53
N PHE A 305 -9.76 7.44 -7.68
CA PHE A 305 -9.94 6.82 -8.99
C PHE A 305 -11.01 7.53 -9.82
N LEU A 306 -12.15 7.90 -9.22
CA LEU A 306 -13.19 8.66 -9.91
C LEU A 306 -12.67 10.03 -10.37
N SER A 307 -11.91 10.75 -9.55
CA SER A 307 -11.35 12.05 -9.93
C SER A 307 -10.34 11.94 -11.06
N LEU A 308 -9.49 10.91 -11.07
CA LEU A 308 -8.50 10.68 -12.12
C LEU A 308 -9.14 10.21 -13.43
N THR A 309 -10.20 9.40 -13.38
CA THR A 309 -10.88 8.89 -14.58
C THR A 309 -11.83 9.91 -15.20
N THR A 310 -12.39 10.85 -14.44
CA THR A 310 -13.28 11.92 -14.99
C THR A 310 -12.49 13.07 -15.62
N HIS A 311 -11.21 13.22 -15.38
CA HIS A 311 -10.36 14.23 -16.03
C HIS A 311 -9.82 13.80 -17.41
N GLU A 312 -9.91 12.53 -17.78
CA GLU A 312 -9.51 12.05 -19.12
C GLU A 312 -10.60 12.18 -20.19
N GLU A 313 -11.83 12.56 -19.84
CA GLU A 313 -12.95 12.73 -20.79
C GLU A 313 -13.20 14.20 -21.21
N LEU A 314 -12.29 15.12 -20.95
CA LEU A 314 -12.30 16.53 -21.41
C LEU A 314 -11.08 16.84 -22.25
#